data_d054407d97e65adbf46e5fb8aba01726
#
_entry.id   d054407d97e65adbf46e5fb8aba01726
#
_cell.length_a   1.000
_cell.length_b   1.000
_cell.length_c   1.000
_cell.angle_alpha   90.00
_cell.angle_beta   90.00
_cell.angle_gamma   90.00
#
_symmetry.space_group_name_H-M   'P 1'
#
loop_
_entity.id
_entity.type
_entity.pdbx_description
1 polymer ?
#
loop_
_entity_poly.entity_id
_entity_poly.type
_entity_poly.pdbx_seq_one_letter_code
_entity_poly.pdbx_strand_id
1 'polypeptide(L)'
;MTACHNNEQEIDISWTQEAARIVHGGIKTNFEHKTISLDFSADTQIKLSSSSSENWIKPTVIFSNGKGQLGIEILENNTLSSREGNVIFIVQGTIVTIKVFQDGNPKVSTDKKIYYQGADGGNVEIHIKAKGELSAGISPTDCKWAKVVKTIPSGDNEYAITVAIDKNEGLGRVASVDFKVNGKTANQDCGPCLVQEPAPFTNTTTIICEKPGCLQVLMGNDLTNLRRIRSLKLIGNINGLDFILLRNLFMDTNESLYQYPVDIDLSECNIVAGNQNPYEYFGWHSSKIFEDVFMYDEIPSGVFSNATNLKSIILPKNLKIVGYSAFAGCKSLKTIDIPADVEEINSKAFYGCIKLQDIKLTSNVSLTSIGNQAFTTKSTLNELIIPATVVNMGVEAFLGCSVSKLHLKWLEPLEIRIVPKVEGCTLYVPQGTAAIYRKTRNWSKFSNVIEE
;
A
#
# COMPACT_ATOMS: atom_id res chain seq x y z
N MET A 1 -26.02 44.63 0.62
CA MET A 1 -26.06 45.30 1.93
C MET A 1 -27.44 45.04 2.52
N THR A 2 -27.56 44.15 3.47
CA THR A 2 -28.82 43.88 4.17
C THR A 2 -28.53 44.11 5.63
N ALA A 3 -28.99 45.27 6.13
CA ALA A 3 -28.98 45.59 7.53
C ALA A 3 -29.95 44.67 8.27
N CYS A 4 -29.48 44.01 9.31
CA CYS A 4 -30.30 43.15 10.15
C CYS A 4 -31.08 44.05 11.12
N HIS A 5 -32.34 44.29 10.81
CA HIS A 5 -33.28 44.90 11.78
C HIS A 5 -33.87 43.79 12.65
N ASN A 6 -33.39 43.65 13.88
CA ASN A 6 -34.17 43.10 14.98
C ASN A 6 -34.41 44.25 15.96
N ASN A 7 -35.65 44.47 16.32
CA ASN A 7 -36.18 45.56 17.11
C ASN A 7 -35.19 46.17 18.12
N GLU A 8 -34.97 47.48 17.95
CA GLU A 8 -34.61 48.48 18.97
C GLU A 8 -33.14 48.76 19.28
N GLN A 9 -32.18 48.38 18.42
CA GLN A 9 -30.90 49.16 18.35
C GLN A 9 -30.20 48.84 17.03
N GLU A 10 -29.84 49.85 16.22
CA GLU A 10 -28.95 49.68 15.06
C GLU A 10 -27.62 49.10 15.55
N ILE A 11 -27.27 47.91 15.05
CA ILE A 11 -25.98 47.28 15.31
C ILE A 11 -25.00 47.87 14.30
N ASP A 12 -23.96 48.56 14.76
CA ASP A 12 -22.93 49.21 13.94
C ASP A 12 -21.97 48.26 13.22
N ILE A 13 -22.46 47.11 12.82
CA ILE A 13 -21.69 46.13 12.01
C ILE A 13 -22.46 45.61 10.82
N SER A 14 -21.73 45.32 9.74
CA SER A 14 -22.28 44.70 8.54
C SER A 14 -21.61 43.33 8.35
N TRP A 15 -22.41 42.26 8.41
CA TRP A 15 -21.98 40.91 8.14
C TRP A 15 -21.89 40.65 6.66
N THR A 16 -20.95 39.78 6.24
CA THR A 16 -21.03 39.20 4.89
C THR A 16 -22.34 38.41 4.72
N GLN A 17 -22.80 38.20 3.49
CA GLN A 17 -24.06 37.52 3.22
C GLN A 17 -24.11 36.12 3.85
N GLU A 18 -22.98 35.38 3.82
CA GLU A 18 -22.85 34.07 4.41
C GLU A 18 -22.89 34.13 5.95
N ALA A 19 -22.11 35.02 6.54
CA ALA A 19 -22.11 35.27 7.99
C ALA A 19 -23.48 35.64 8.51
N ALA A 20 -24.21 36.54 7.83
CA ALA A 20 -25.57 36.95 8.20
C ALA A 20 -26.54 35.74 8.24
N ARG A 21 -26.44 34.79 7.30
CA ARG A 21 -27.26 33.58 7.32
C ARG A 21 -27.00 32.74 8.59
N ILE A 22 -25.72 32.59 8.96
CA ILE A 22 -25.33 31.84 10.16
C ILE A 22 -25.75 32.55 11.44
N VAL A 23 -25.56 33.85 11.51
CA VAL A 23 -25.96 34.64 12.69
C VAL A 23 -27.46 34.51 12.95
N HIS A 24 -28.30 34.49 11.90
CA HIS A 24 -29.77 34.39 12.03
C HIS A 24 -30.23 32.93 12.16
N GLY A 25 -29.63 32.00 11.42
CA GLY A 25 -30.05 30.60 11.36
C GLY A 25 -29.42 29.70 12.41
N GLY A 26 -28.39 30.17 13.10
CA GLY A 26 -27.59 29.39 14.02
C GLY A 26 -26.61 28.43 13.29
N ILE A 27 -25.74 27.81 14.07
CA ILE A 27 -24.76 26.83 13.62
C ILE A 27 -25.30 25.44 13.94
N LYS A 28 -25.40 24.58 12.87
CA LYS A 28 -25.66 23.16 13.05
C LYS A 28 -24.44 22.38 12.56
N THR A 29 -23.91 21.50 13.38
CA THR A 29 -22.73 20.70 13.05
C THR A 29 -22.85 19.26 13.60
N ASN A 30 -22.08 18.35 13.00
CA ASN A 30 -21.92 17.00 13.55
C ASN A 30 -21.09 17.05 14.86
N PHE A 31 -20.80 15.88 15.41
CA PHE A 31 -20.06 15.76 16.68
C PHE A 31 -18.57 16.12 16.59
N GLU A 32 -18.00 16.26 15.39
CA GLU A 32 -16.57 16.51 15.18
C GLU A 32 -16.16 17.93 15.58
N HIS A 33 -14.87 18.10 15.86
CA HIS A 33 -14.26 19.41 16.05
C HIS A 33 -14.41 20.24 14.76
N LYS A 34 -14.85 21.49 14.91
CA LYS A 34 -15.05 22.39 13.79
C LYS A 34 -14.69 23.82 14.13
N THR A 35 -14.09 24.52 13.18
CA THR A 35 -13.86 25.96 13.24
C THR A 35 -14.68 26.67 12.18
N ILE A 36 -15.37 27.73 12.56
CA ILE A 36 -16.20 28.56 11.68
C ILE A 36 -15.70 29.99 11.81
N SER A 37 -15.61 30.70 10.69
CA SER A 37 -15.19 32.10 10.64
C SER A 37 -16.30 32.94 10.01
N LEU A 38 -16.71 33.96 10.71
CA LEU A 38 -17.76 34.88 10.27
C LEU A 38 -17.16 36.29 10.07
N ASP A 39 -17.10 36.73 8.83
CA ASP A 39 -16.49 38.00 8.48
C ASP A 39 -17.52 39.13 8.57
N PHE A 40 -17.08 40.28 9.08
CA PHE A 40 -17.89 41.51 9.19
C PHE A 40 -17.05 42.76 8.94
N SER A 41 -17.74 43.86 8.74
CA SER A 41 -17.16 45.22 8.71
C SER A 41 -17.85 46.13 9.72
N ALA A 42 -17.11 47.07 10.29
CA ALA A 42 -17.62 48.02 11.28
C ALA A 42 -16.79 49.30 11.28
N ASP A 43 -17.22 50.31 12.01
CA ASP A 43 -16.42 51.52 12.27
C ASP A 43 -15.12 51.17 13.00
N THR A 44 -14.03 51.87 12.71
CA THR A 44 -12.69 51.59 13.25
C THR A 44 -12.54 51.80 14.76
N GLN A 45 -13.49 52.50 15.40
CA GLN A 45 -13.47 52.79 16.85
C GLN A 45 -14.42 51.93 17.69
N ILE A 46 -14.98 50.87 17.12
CA ILE A 46 -15.97 50.02 17.80
C ILE A 46 -15.33 49.10 18.85
N LYS A 47 -16.03 48.93 19.99
CA LYS A 47 -15.64 47.97 21.04
C LYS A 47 -16.33 46.63 20.80
N LEU A 48 -15.54 45.58 20.67
CA LEU A 48 -16.00 44.21 20.39
C LEU A 48 -15.50 43.24 21.46
N SER A 49 -16.35 42.29 21.81
CA SER A 49 -15.96 41.14 22.62
C SER A 49 -16.78 39.91 22.25
N SER A 50 -16.28 38.76 22.55
CA SER A 50 -16.98 37.47 22.34
C SER A 50 -16.84 36.60 23.58
N SER A 51 -17.89 35.82 23.87
CA SER A 51 -17.90 34.79 24.92
C SER A 51 -18.86 33.69 24.52
N SER A 52 -18.89 32.61 25.28
CA SER A 52 -19.85 31.54 25.06
C SER A 52 -20.50 31.13 26.38
N SER A 53 -21.72 30.57 26.28
CA SER A 53 -22.40 29.96 27.42
C SER A 53 -21.79 28.64 27.84
N GLU A 54 -20.97 28.03 26.98
CA GLU A 54 -20.49 26.66 27.11
C GLU A 54 -18.97 26.55 26.91
N ASN A 55 -18.29 25.73 27.70
CA ASN A 55 -16.85 25.54 27.64
C ASN A 55 -16.36 24.81 26.36
N TRP A 56 -17.25 24.18 25.62
CA TRP A 56 -16.96 23.49 24.35
C TRP A 56 -17.10 24.40 23.11
N ILE A 57 -17.50 25.64 23.29
CA ILE A 57 -17.54 26.68 22.26
C ILE A 57 -16.53 27.76 22.66
N LYS A 58 -15.55 28.02 21.80
CA LYS A 58 -14.50 29.01 22.05
C LYS A 58 -14.53 30.09 20.98
N PRO A 59 -15.28 31.16 21.20
CA PRO A 59 -15.30 32.29 20.28
C PRO A 59 -14.06 33.15 20.45
N THR A 60 -13.56 33.67 19.33
CA THR A 60 -12.48 34.66 19.25
C THR A 60 -12.88 35.76 18.29
N VAL A 61 -12.47 37.00 18.58
CA VAL A 61 -12.71 38.10 17.64
C VAL A 61 -11.40 38.79 17.29
N ILE A 62 -11.19 38.99 15.99
CA ILE A 62 -10.07 39.74 15.43
C ILE A 62 -10.66 40.90 14.67
N PHE A 63 -10.18 42.14 14.94
CA PHE A 63 -10.67 43.35 14.30
C PHE A 63 -9.52 44.30 14.02
N SER A 64 -9.43 44.78 12.78
CA SER A 64 -8.42 45.77 12.38
C SER A 64 -8.89 46.52 11.14
N ASN A 65 -8.68 47.85 11.13
CA ASN A 65 -8.96 48.69 9.97
C ASN A 65 -10.39 48.59 9.41
N GLY A 66 -11.39 48.51 10.29
CA GLY A 66 -12.80 48.43 9.90
C GLY A 66 -13.26 47.05 9.38
N LYS A 67 -12.39 46.05 9.42
CA LYS A 67 -12.71 44.66 9.06
C LYS A 67 -12.48 43.74 10.24
N GLY A 68 -13.41 42.80 10.45
CA GLY A 68 -13.34 41.86 11.56
C GLY A 68 -13.73 40.46 11.18
N GLN A 69 -13.30 39.50 12.01
CA GLN A 69 -13.66 38.11 11.92
C GLN A 69 -14.01 37.58 13.30
N LEU A 70 -15.19 36.99 13.43
CA LEU A 70 -15.58 36.21 14.59
C LEU A 70 -15.26 34.73 14.31
N GLY A 71 -14.19 34.23 14.90
CA GLY A 71 -13.84 32.82 14.89
C GLY A 71 -14.63 32.07 15.95
N ILE A 72 -15.18 30.91 15.63
CA ILE A 72 -15.92 30.04 16.54
C ILE A 72 -15.35 28.66 16.45
N GLU A 73 -14.55 28.26 17.43
CA GLU A 73 -14.06 26.88 17.56
C GLU A 73 -15.08 26.09 18.38
N ILE A 74 -15.55 24.97 17.81
CA ILE A 74 -16.50 24.03 18.42
C ILE A 74 -15.75 22.73 18.68
N LEU A 75 -15.53 22.40 19.96
CA LEU A 75 -14.82 21.18 20.33
C LEU A 75 -15.66 19.95 20.06
N GLU A 76 -15.00 18.80 19.84
CA GLU A 76 -15.64 17.52 19.62
C GLU A 76 -16.65 17.16 20.71
N ASN A 77 -17.81 16.64 20.31
CA ASN A 77 -18.82 16.12 21.24
C ASN A 77 -18.62 14.61 21.45
N ASN A 78 -17.92 14.25 22.49
CA ASN A 78 -17.64 12.87 22.84
C ASN A 78 -18.78 12.17 23.58
N THR A 79 -19.96 12.78 23.67
CA THR A 79 -21.15 12.20 24.31
C THR A 79 -22.14 11.69 23.28
N LEU A 80 -23.01 10.77 23.67
CA LEU A 80 -24.07 10.22 22.80
C LEU A 80 -25.22 11.22 22.57
N SER A 81 -25.30 12.27 23.37
CA SER A 81 -26.39 13.24 23.31
C SER A 81 -25.96 14.48 22.52
N SER A 82 -26.86 14.99 21.71
CA SER A 82 -26.70 16.32 21.11
C SER A 82 -26.61 17.36 22.20
N ARG A 83 -25.93 18.46 21.92
CA ARG A 83 -25.77 19.59 22.85
C ARG A 83 -26.03 20.92 22.16
N GLU A 84 -26.49 21.86 22.95
CA GLU A 84 -26.77 23.22 22.51
C GLU A 84 -25.99 24.22 23.35
N GLY A 85 -25.62 25.34 22.75
CA GLY A 85 -24.95 26.42 23.41
C GLY A 85 -25.08 27.72 22.59
N ASN A 86 -24.55 28.80 23.12
CA ASN A 86 -24.62 30.09 22.47
C ASN A 86 -23.25 30.73 22.39
N VAL A 87 -22.97 31.34 21.24
CA VAL A 87 -21.93 32.38 21.14
C VAL A 87 -22.57 33.71 21.38
N ILE A 88 -21.99 34.46 22.30
CA ILE A 88 -22.40 35.82 22.64
C ILE A 88 -21.36 36.76 22.05
N PHE A 89 -21.75 37.55 21.07
CA PHE A 89 -20.93 38.54 20.43
C PHE A 89 -21.45 39.94 20.83
N ILE A 90 -20.62 40.76 21.44
CA ILE A 90 -21.02 42.07 21.99
C ILE A 90 -20.39 43.18 21.13
N VAL A 91 -21.24 44.03 20.61
CA VAL A 91 -20.89 45.18 19.78
C VAL A 91 -21.38 46.46 20.48
N GLN A 92 -20.47 47.27 20.97
CA GLN A 92 -20.79 48.50 21.72
C GLN A 92 -21.86 48.32 22.83
N GLY A 93 -21.89 47.15 23.47
CA GLY A 93 -22.89 46.82 24.48
C GLY A 93 -24.15 46.13 23.97
N THR A 94 -24.38 46.13 22.67
CA THR A 94 -25.48 45.37 22.05
C THR A 94 -25.07 43.88 21.89
N ILE A 95 -25.96 42.99 22.30
CA ILE A 95 -25.68 41.53 22.32
C ILE A 95 -26.25 40.89 21.06
N VAL A 96 -25.39 40.20 20.30
CA VAL A 96 -25.76 39.28 19.22
C VAL A 96 -25.56 37.86 19.72
N THR A 97 -26.61 37.05 19.71
CA THR A 97 -26.55 35.67 20.15
C THR A 97 -26.65 34.73 18.95
N ILE A 98 -25.64 33.86 18.78
CA ILE A 98 -25.62 32.82 17.74
C ILE A 98 -25.79 31.47 18.40
N LYS A 99 -26.89 30.80 18.10
CA LYS A 99 -27.15 29.43 18.61
C LYS A 99 -26.24 28.43 17.94
N VAL A 100 -25.68 27.51 18.72
CA VAL A 100 -24.86 26.40 18.25
C VAL A 100 -25.52 25.10 18.67
N PHE A 101 -25.80 24.26 17.71
CA PHE A 101 -26.30 22.93 17.92
C PHE A 101 -25.27 21.95 17.37
N GLN A 102 -24.85 20.98 18.21
CA GLN A 102 -23.91 19.94 17.83
C GLN A 102 -24.50 18.56 18.14
N ASP A 103 -24.46 17.68 17.13
CA ASP A 103 -24.91 16.31 17.28
C ASP A 103 -24.08 15.54 18.31
N GLY A 104 -24.72 14.54 18.95
CA GLY A 104 -24.02 13.55 19.77
C GLY A 104 -23.23 12.57 18.89
N ASN A 105 -22.15 12.05 19.46
CA ASN A 105 -21.33 11.01 18.82
C ASN A 105 -21.98 9.63 19.05
N PRO A 106 -22.52 8.97 18.02
CA PRO A 106 -23.12 7.65 18.15
C PRO A 106 -22.05 6.57 18.27
N LYS A 107 -21.43 6.46 19.45
CA LYS A 107 -20.39 5.45 19.70
C LYS A 107 -20.93 4.03 19.68
N VAL A 108 -20.20 3.19 18.99
CA VAL A 108 -20.40 1.73 18.95
C VAL A 108 -19.06 1.07 19.30
N SER A 109 -19.12 0.03 20.12
CA SER A 109 -17.96 -0.83 20.35
C SER A 109 -18.28 -2.28 20.04
N THR A 110 -17.33 -3.00 19.47
CA THR A 110 -17.44 -4.40 19.12
C THR A 110 -16.52 -5.25 20.00
N ASP A 111 -16.87 -6.51 20.22
CA ASP A 111 -16.04 -7.47 20.96
C ASP A 111 -14.74 -7.80 20.20
N LYS A 112 -14.79 -7.81 18.87
CA LYS A 112 -13.64 -8.06 17.99
C LYS A 112 -13.62 -7.09 16.82
N LYS A 113 -12.44 -6.80 16.32
CA LYS A 113 -12.25 -6.00 15.10
C LYS A 113 -12.33 -6.84 13.82
N ILE A 114 -12.03 -8.14 13.92
CA ILE A 114 -11.98 -9.05 12.76
C ILE A 114 -12.68 -10.36 13.13
N TYR A 115 -13.53 -10.84 12.23
CA TYR A 115 -14.20 -12.13 12.31
C TYR A 115 -13.79 -12.97 11.11
N TYR A 116 -13.13 -14.09 11.37
CA TYR A 116 -12.70 -15.04 10.35
C TYR A 116 -13.75 -16.11 10.12
N GLN A 117 -13.98 -16.44 8.87
CA GLN A 117 -14.90 -17.50 8.44
C GLN A 117 -14.20 -18.38 7.40
N GLY A 118 -14.34 -19.69 7.53
CA GLY A 118 -13.86 -20.63 6.52
C GLY A 118 -14.58 -20.51 5.18
N ALA A 119 -14.02 -21.13 4.14
CA ALA A 119 -14.61 -21.10 2.80
C ALA A 119 -16.05 -21.65 2.74
N ASP A 120 -16.40 -22.61 3.59
CA ASP A 120 -17.75 -23.22 3.59
C ASP A 120 -18.87 -22.24 4.00
N GLY A 121 -18.52 -21.06 4.50
CA GLY A 121 -19.51 -20.09 4.96
C GLY A 121 -20.15 -20.46 6.30
N GLY A 122 -21.33 -19.90 6.57
CA GLY A 122 -22.08 -20.12 7.81
C GLY A 122 -22.51 -18.81 8.46
N ASN A 123 -22.77 -18.85 9.76
CA ASN A 123 -23.18 -17.67 10.52
C ASN A 123 -22.05 -17.17 11.41
N VAL A 124 -21.86 -15.86 11.42
CA VAL A 124 -20.97 -15.14 12.34
C VAL A 124 -21.84 -14.34 13.31
N GLU A 125 -21.55 -14.43 14.60
CA GLU A 125 -22.19 -13.62 15.62
C GLU A 125 -21.25 -12.52 16.08
N ILE A 126 -21.74 -11.28 16.08
CA ILE A 126 -21.02 -10.06 16.42
C ILE A 126 -21.70 -9.44 17.63
N HIS A 127 -20.96 -9.25 18.72
CA HIS A 127 -21.46 -8.61 19.94
C HIS A 127 -21.12 -7.12 19.94
N ILE A 128 -22.15 -6.29 20.13
CA ILE A 128 -22.08 -4.83 20.01
C ILE A 128 -22.58 -4.18 21.29
N LYS A 129 -21.85 -3.16 21.75
CA LYS A 129 -22.36 -2.21 22.75
C LYS A 129 -22.70 -0.90 22.07
N ALA A 130 -23.97 -0.50 22.21
CA ALA A 130 -24.47 0.74 21.65
C ALA A 130 -25.65 1.24 22.51
N LYS A 131 -25.71 2.56 22.75
CA LYS A 131 -26.82 3.17 23.48
C LYS A 131 -27.81 3.76 22.49
N GLY A 132 -28.98 3.11 22.36
CA GLY A 132 -30.06 3.49 21.43
C GLY A 132 -30.39 2.36 20.47
N GLU A 133 -31.35 2.56 19.59
CA GLU A 133 -31.79 1.57 18.60
C GLU A 133 -30.66 1.33 17.58
N LEU A 134 -30.19 0.09 17.49
CA LEU A 134 -29.08 -0.32 16.60
C LEU A 134 -29.63 -0.97 15.33
N SER A 135 -29.14 -0.51 14.19
CA SER A 135 -29.25 -1.23 12.91
C SER A 135 -27.88 -1.46 12.30
N ALA A 136 -27.72 -2.55 11.57
CA ALA A 136 -26.47 -2.95 10.94
C ALA A 136 -26.66 -3.23 9.44
N GLY A 137 -25.64 -2.97 8.65
CA GLY A 137 -25.56 -3.27 7.23
C GLY A 137 -24.19 -3.81 6.85
N ILE A 138 -24.08 -4.35 5.64
CA ILE A 138 -22.79 -4.81 5.08
C ILE A 138 -22.25 -3.77 4.13
N SER A 139 -20.95 -3.54 4.19
CA SER A 139 -20.22 -2.66 3.28
C SER A 139 -19.10 -3.45 2.56
N PRO A 140 -18.94 -3.27 1.24
CA PRO A 140 -19.72 -2.37 0.39
C PRO A 140 -21.18 -2.82 0.23
N THR A 141 -22.08 -1.91 -0.10
CA THR A 141 -23.53 -2.14 -0.18
C THR A 141 -23.96 -3.14 -1.26
N ASP A 142 -23.09 -3.39 -2.25
CA ASP A 142 -23.26 -4.39 -3.30
C ASP A 142 -22.71 -5.78 -2.92
N CYS A 143 -22.21 -5.94 -1.70
CA CYS A 143 -21.77 -7.23 -1.17
C CYS A 143 -22.92 -8.24 -1.20
N LYS A 144 -22.73 -9.32 -1.97
CA LYS A 144 -23.77 -10.37 -2.15
C LYS A 144 -23.55 -11.59 -1.27
N TRP A 145 -22.35 -11.78 -0.74
CA TRP A 145 -21.95 -13.00 -0.04
C TRP A 145 -22.08 -12.94 1.49
N ALA A 146 -22.32 -11.76 2.03
CA ALA A 146 -22.58 -11.56 3.45
C ALA A 146 -23.84 -10.74 3.63
N LYS A 147 -24.68 -11.11 4.61
CA LYS A 147 -25.93 -10.44 4.87
C LYS A 147 -26.25 -10.45 6.37
N VAL A 148 -26.59 -9.28 6.92
CA VAL A 148 -27.15 -9.20 8.26
C VAL A 148 -28.54 -9.86 8.25
N VAL A 149 -28.71 -10.93 8.99
CA VAL A 149 -29.98 -11.69 9.07
C VAL A 149 -30.73 -11.39 10.35
N LYS A 150 -30.03 -10.98 11.41
CA LYS A 150 -30.67 -10.74 12.71
C LYS A 150 -29.87 -9.70 13.51
N THR A 151 -30.57 -8.78 14.15
CA THR A 151 -30.06 -7.86 15.17
C THR A 151 -31.00 -7.91 16.35
N ILE A 152 -30.56 -8.37 17.52
CA ILE A 152 -31.38 -8.52 18.71
C ILE A 152 -30.70 -7.88 19.92
N PRO A 153 -31.45 -7.23 20.80
CA PRO A 153 -30.95 -6.85 22.12
C PRO A 153 -30.54 -8.12 22.89
N SER A 154 -29.33 -8.09 23.51
CA SER A 154 -28.81 -9.18 24.33
C SER A 154 -28.55 -8.77 25.78
N GLY A 155 -28.77 -7.49 26.12
CA GLY A 155 -28.59 -6.91 27.44
C GLY A 155 -28.83 -5.40 27.43
N ASP A 156 -28.56 -4.73 28.52
CA ASP A 156 -28.62 -3.26 28.60
C ASP A 156 -27.55 -2.63 27.72
N ASN A 157 -27.99 -1.96 26.64
CA ASN A 157 -27.12 -1.38 25.61
C ASN A 157 -26.22 -2.41 24.91
N GLU A 158 -26.60 -3.68 24.89
CA GLU A 158 -25.89 -4.75 24.22
C GLU A 158 -26.78 -5.41 23.14
N TYR A 159 -26.15 -5.75 22.02
CA TYR A 159 -26.79 -6.36 20.87
C TYR A 159 -25.97 -7.54 20.36
N ALA A 160 -26.66 -8.58 19.90
CA ALA A 160 -26.09 -9.64 19.10
C ALA A 160 -26.57 -9.52 17.66
N ILE A 161 -25.62 -9.48 16.73
CA ILE A 161 -25.87 -9.38 15.29
C ILE A 161 -25.43 -10.69 14.65
N THR A 162 -26.34 -11.35 13.95
CA THR A 162 -26.02 -12.53 13.16
C THR A 162 -25.83 -12.13 11.70
N VAL A 163 -24.67 -12.45 11.14
CA VAL A 163 -24.36 -12.29 9.72
C VAL A 163 -24.26 -13.65 9.07
N ALA A 164 -25.11 -13.92 8.09
CA ALA A 164 -24.98 -15.09 7.23
C ALA A 164 -23.92 -14.84 6.17
N ILE A 165 -23.03 -15.80 5.96
CA ILE A 165 -21.94 -15.77 5.01
C ILE A 165 -22.06 -16.96 4.08
N ASP A 166 -22.15 -16.69 2.78
CA ASP A 166 -22.27 -17.72 1.75
C ASP A 166 -20.95 -18.48 1.57
N LYS A 167 -21.04 -19.71 1.05
CA LYS A 167 -19.87 -20.49 0.64
C LYS A 167 -19.00 -19.68 -0.33
N ASN A 168 -17.70 -19.76 -0.13
CA ASN A 168 -16.72 -19.15 -1.03
C ASN A 168 -16.13 -20.20 -1.96
N GLU A 169 -16.34 -20.04 -3.25
CA GLU A 169 -15.77 -20.92 -4.31
C GLU A 169 -14.61 -20.25 -5.05
N GLY A 170 -14.17 -19.08 -4.57
CA GLY A 170 -13.11 -18.28 -5.17
C GLY A 170 -12.00 -17.88 -4.20
N LEU A 171 -11.40 -16.74 -4.45
CA LEU A 171 -10.36 -16.14 -3.61
C LEU A 171 -10.92 -15.66 -2.27
N GLY A 172 -10.04 -15.44 -1.30
CA GLY A 172 -10.39 -14.80 -0.04
C GLY A 172 -11.08 -13.45 -0.27
N ARG A 173 -12.03 -13.11 0.59
CA ARG A 173 -12.84 -11.91 0.43
C ARG A 173 -13.14 -11.25 1.76
N VAL A 174 -13.45 -9.96 1.71
CA VAL A 174 -13.62 -9.11 2.87
C VAL A 174 -14.85 -8.24 2.72
N ALA A 175 -15.54 -8.04 3.82
CA ALA A 175 -16.57 -7.03 3.97
C ALA A 175 -16.46 -6.39 5.35
N SER A 176 -17.05 -5.21 5.55
CA SER A 176 -17.22 -4.61 6.87
C SER A 176 -18.68 -4.59 7.28
N VAL A 177 -18.92 -4.48 8.57
CA VAL A 177 -20.26 -4.27 9.11
C VAL A 177 -20.38 -2.83 9.58
N ASP A 178 -21.28 -2.08 8.95
CA ASP A 178 -21.58 -0.71 9.29
C ASP A 178 -22.76 -0.63 10.23
N PHE A 179 -22.72 0.32 11.16
CA PHE A 179 -23.77 0.49 12.17
C PHE A 179 -24.43 1.85 12.09
N LYS A 180 -25.73 1.87 12.39
CA LYS A 180 -26.46 3.11 12.70
C LYS A 180 -27.10 3.00 14.07
N VAL A 181 -26.96 4.03 14.87
CA VAL A 181 -27.62 4.16 16.18
C VAL A 181 -28.66 5.28 16.09
N ASN A 182 -29.90 4.99 16.39
CA ASN A 182 -31.03 5.91 16.22
C ASN A 182 -31.07 6.51 14.80
N GLY A 183 -30.79 5.68 13.79
CA GLY A 183 -30.77 6.10 12.38
C GLY A 183 -29.54 6.88 11.92
N LYS A 184 -28.62 7.30 12.81
CA LYS A 184 -27.38 8.00 12.46
C LYS A 184 -26.23 7.03 12.35
N THR A 185 -25.38 7.22 11.32
CA THR A 185 -24.15 6.42 11.14
C THR A 185 -23.29 6.53 12.40
N ALA A 186 -22.95 5.36 12.96
CA ALA A 186 -22.13 5.29 14.14
C ALA A 186 -20.69 5.69 13.81
N ASN A 187 -20.08 6.49 14.69
CA ASN A 187 -18.65 6.71 14.64
C ASN A 187 -17.96 5.45 15.18
N GLN A 188 -17.27 4.78 14.29
CA GLN A 188 -16.44 3.65 14.61
C GLN A 188 -15.08 3.94 13.99
N ASP A 189 -14.03 3.84 14.79
CA ASP A 189 -12.66 3.93 14.27
C ASP A 189 -12.40 2.89 13.19
N CYS A 190 -13.26 1.88 13.10
CA CYS A 190 -13.43 0.89 12.02
C CYS A 190 -14.54 -0.07 12.40
N GLY A 191 -15.47 -0.33 11.49
CA GLY A 191 -16.43 -1.45 11.65
C GLY A 191 -15.71 -2.79 11.73
N PRO A 192 -16.31 -3.79 12.38
CA PRO A 192 -15.74 -5.13 12.36
C PRO A 192 -15.68 -5.64 10.93
N CYS A 193 -14.53 -6.21 10.60
CA CYS A 193 -14.30 -6.79 9.30
C CYS A 193 -14.66 -8.28 9.31
N LEU A 194 -15.36 -8.72 8.28
CA LEU A 194 -15.60 -10.13 7.97
C LEU A 194 -14.54 -10.55 6.95
N VAL A 195 -13.72 -11.52 7.30
CA VAL A 195 -12.70 -12.11 6.42
C VAL A 195 -13.09 -13.54 6.15
N GLN A 196 -13.30 -13.87 4.87
CA GLN A 196 -13.59 -15.24 4.50
C GLN A 196 -12.42 -15.85 3.72
N GLU A 197 -12.00 -17.04 4.16
CA GLU A 197 -10.94 -17.81 3.53
C GLU A 197 -11.29 -18.18 2.08
N PRO A 198 -10.28 -18.31 1.20
CA PRO A 198 -10.47 -18.75 -0.17
C PRO A 198 -10.89 -20.22 -0.24
N ALA A 199 -11.50 -20.58 -1.35
CA ALA A 199 -11.65 -21.99 -1.73
C ALA A 199 -10.29 -22.68 -1.86
N PRO A 200 -10.22 -24.02 -1.80
CA PRO A 200 -8.98 -24.76 -1.99
C PRO A 200 -8.31 -24.44 -3.34
N PHE A 201 -7.04 -24.01 -3.30
CA PHE A 201 -6.28 -23.70 -4.51
C PHE A 201 -5.98 -24.96 -5.34
N THR A 202 -5.85 -24.74 -6.63
CA THR A 202 -5.33 -25.72 -7.60
C THR A 202 -3.82 -25.59 -7.74
N ASN A 203 -3.19 -26.53 -8.48
CA ASN A 203 -1.75 -26.46 -8.75
C ASN A 203 -1.34 -25.18 -9.50
N THR A 204 -2.23 -24.66 -10.36
CA THR A 204 -2.02 -23.41 -11.09
C THR A 204 -3.08 -22.42 -10.61
N THR A 205 -2.63 -21.29 -10.08
CA THR A 205 -3.50 -20.27 -9.49
C THR A 205 -3.18 -18.92 -10.09
N THR A 206 -4.20 -18.22 -10.56
CA THR A 206 -4.12 -16.84 -11.02
C THR A 206 -4.86 -15.93 -10.04
N ILE A 207 -4.21 -14.86 -9.61
CA ILE A 207 -4.78 -13.88 -8.68
C ILE A 207 -4.74 -12.50 -9.31
N ILE A 208 -5.88 -11.82 -9.34
CA ILE A 208 -6.00 -10.44 -9.80
C ILE A 208 -5.94 -9.53 -8.59
N CYS A 209 -4.86 -8.73 -8.50
CA CYS A 209 -4.66 -7.74 -7.46
C CYS A 209 -5.28 -6.40 -7.90
N GLU A 210 -6.55 -6.19 -7.63
CA GLU A 210 -7.25 -4.94 -7.95
C GLU A 210 -6.70 -3.76 -7.13
N LYS A 211 -6.24 -4.04 -5.91
CA LYS A 211 -5.64 -3.06 -5.00
C LYS A 211 -4.28 -3.57 -4.52
N PRO A 212 -3.25 -2.74 -4.53
CA PRO A 212 -1.94 -3.15 -4.02
C PRO A 212 -2.01 -3.48 -2.51
N GLY A 213 -1.28 -4.51 -2.07
CA GLY A 213 -1.28 -4.99 -0.69
C GLY A 213 -2.43 -5.95 -0.34
N CYS A 214 -3.22 -6.39 -1.33
CA CYS A 214 -4.39 -7.25 -1.08
C CYS A 214 -4.08 -8.76 -1.07
N LEU A 215 -2.88 -9.16 -1.46
CA LEU A 215 -2.58 -10.56 -1.75
C LEU A 215 -2.81 -11.48 -0.53
N GLN A 216 -2.49 -10.99 0.68
CA GLN A 216 -2.72 -11.77 1.91
C GLN A 216 -4.19 -12.12 2.11
N VAL A 217 -5.10 -11.17 1.83
CA VAL A 217 -6.54 -11.42 1.94
C VAL A 217 -6.99 -12.44 0.91
N LEU A 218 -6.56 -12.25 -0.35
CA LEU A 218 -6.97 -13.09 -1.47
C LEU A 218 -6.46 -14.54 -1.33
N MET A 219 -5.26 -14.72 -0.78
CA MET A 219 -4.64 -16.02 -0.57
C MET A 219 -5.02 -16.68 0.77
N GLY A 220 -5.53 -15.91 1.73
CA GLY A 220 -5.87 -16.41 3.06
C GLY A 220 -4.65 -16.79 3.91
N ASN A 221 -4.90 -17.50 5.01
CA ASN A 221 -3.89 -17.92 5.98
C ASN A 221 -3.76 -19.45 6.10
N ASP A 222 -4.56 -20.22 5.38
CA ASP A 222 -4.48 -21.68 5.42
C ASP A 222 -3.24 -22.18 4.68
N LEU A 223 -2.21 -22.52 5.45
CA LEU A 223 -0.95 -23.04 4.93
C LEU A 223 -1.13 -24.34 4.11
N THR A 224 -2.10 -25.17 4.47
CA THR A 224 -2.40 -26.41 3.74
C THR A 224 -2.91 -26.09 2.34
N ASN A 225 -3.74 -25.06 2.24
CA ASN A 225 -4.26 -24.57 0.97
C ASN A 225 -3.17 -23.93 0.12
N LEU A 226 -2.36 -23.06 0.70
CA LEU A 226 -1.24 -22.40 0.02
C LEU A 226 -0.22 -23.41 -0.54
N ARG A 227 0.06 -24.48 0.18
CA ARG A 227 0.97 -25.57 -0.24
C ARG A 227 0.55 -26.32 -1.51
N ARG A 228 -0.66 -26.12 -2.00
CA ARG A 228 -1.14 -26.73 -3.25
C ARG A 228 -0.62 -26.05 -4.50
N ILE A 229 -0.27 -24.75 -4.40
CA ILE A 229 0.15 -23.94 -5.54
C ILE A 229 1.53 -24.41 -6.04
N ARG A 230 1.65 -24.64 -7.34
CA ARG A 230 2.90 -24.96 -8.06
C ARG A 230 3.24 -23.91 -9.09
N SER A 231 2.24 -23.20 -9.58
CA SER A 231 2.37 -22.08 -10.50
C SER A 231 1.45 -20.96 -10.04
N LEU A 232 2.02 -19.81 -9.73
CA LEU A 232 1.30 -18.63 -9.29
C LEU A 232 1.47 -17.51 -10.31
N LYS A 233 0.35 -17.06 -10.87
CA LYS A 233 0.32 -15.86 -11.71
C LYS A 233 -0.37 -14.74 -10.96
N LEU A 234 0.27 -13.58 -10.89
CA LEU A 234 -0.32 -12.35 -10.38
C LEU A 234 -0.60 -11.36 -11.52
N ILE A 235 -1.69 -10.62 -11.42
CA ILE A 235 -2.12 -9.62 -12.39
C ILE A 235 -2.55 -8.37 -11.63
N GLY A 236 -2.15 -7.19 -12.11
CA GLY A 236 -2.56 -5.90 -11.53
C GLY A 236 -1.49 -5.23 -10.68
N ASN A 237 -1.90 -4.41 -9.73
CA ASN A 237 -0.98 -3.61 -8.92
C ASN A 237 -0.56 -4.35 -7.66
N ILE A 238 0.75 -4.44 -7.43
CA ILE A 238 1.34 -5.04 -6.22
C ILE A 238 2.27 -4.04 -5.53
N ASN A 239 2.41 -4.16 -4.21
CA ASN A 239 3.27 -3.30 -3.41
C ASN A 239 4.15 -4.12 -2.44
N GLY A 240 4.84 -3.42 -1.53
CA GLY A 240 5.74 -4.05 -0.57
C GLY A 240 5.08 -5.11 0.32
N LEU A 241 3.80 -4.96 0.67
CA LEU A 241 3.08 -5.96 1.48
C LEU A 241 2.85 -7.26 0.72
N ASP A 242 2.52 -7.17 -0.56
CA ASP A 242 2.37 -8.35 -1.41
C ASP A 242 3.70 -9.09 -1.55
N PHE A 243 4.81 -8.35 -1.68
CA PHE A 243 6.14 -8.94 -1.70
C PHE A 243 6.55 -9.56 -0.36
N ILE A 244 6.15 -8.98 0.78
CA ILE A 244 6.37 -9.59 2.11
C ILE A 244 5.66 -10.95 2.19
N LEU A 245 4.43 -11.05 1.71
CA LEU A 245 3.74 -12.33 1.66
C LEU A 245 4.47 -13.33 0.76
N LEU A 246 4.80 -12.94 -0.48
CA LEU A 246 5.55 -13.78 -1.40
C LEU A 246 6.86 -14.27 -0.75
N ARG A 247 7.61 -13.38 -0.10
CA ARG A 247 8.80 -13.74 0.65
C ARG A 247 8.52 -14.80 1.71
N ASN A 248 7.49 -14.59 2.55
CA ASN A 248 7.15 -15.52 3.64
C ASN A 248 6.73 -16.90 3.12
N LEU A 249 6.15 -16.97 1.92
CA LEU A 249 5.81 -18.23 1.28
C LEU A 249 7.05 -19.03 0.87
N PHE A 250 8.17 -18.37 0.55
CA PHE A 250 9.37 -19.01 0.02
C PHE A 250 10.55 -19.10 0.99
N MET A 251 10.50 -18.35 2.12
CA MET A 251 11.58 -18.42 3.10
C MET A 251 11.59 -19.74 3.86
N ASP A 252 12.76 -20.32 3.91
CA ASP A 252 13.07 -21.53 4.71
C ASP A 252 13.21 -21.14 6.19
N THR A 253 12.10 -21.11 6.91
CA THR A 253 12.13 -21.14 8.37
C THR A 253 11.81 -22.55 8.81
N ASN A 254 12.82 -23.42 9.00
CA ASN A 254 12.81 -24.78 9.58
C ASN A 254 11.65 -25.75 9.21
N GLU A 255 10.56 -25.24 8.65
CA GLU A 255 9.45 -25.96 8.03
C GLU A 255 9.10 -25.24 6.75
N SER A 256 9.86 -25.44 5.65
CA SER A 256 9.55 -24.79 4.39
C SER A 256 8.10 -25.10 4.00
N LEU A 257 7.28 -24.05 3.90
CA LEU A 257 5.88 -24.13 3.49
C LEU A 257 5.78 -24.83 2.12
N TYR A 258 6.83 -24.72 1.32
CA TYR A 258 6.91 -25.29 -0.01
C TYR A 258 8.12 -26.22 -0.14
N GLN A 259 7.88 -27.51 -0.05
CA GLN A 259 8.89 -28.54 -0.39
C GLN A 259 9.02 -28.74 -1.91
N TYR A 260 8.12 -28.16 -2.69
CA TYR A 260 8.02 -28.38 -4.13
C TYR A 260 8.43 -27.14 -4.92
N PRO A 261 9.00 -27.36 -6.13
CA PRO A 261 9.33 -26.25 -7.01
C PRO A 261 8.11 -25.43 -7.39
N VAL A 262 8.26 -24.10 -7.39
CA VAL A 262 7.20 -23.15 -7.72
C VAL A 262 7.65 -22.23 -8.86
N ASP A 263 6.74 -22.02 -9.80
CA ASP A 263 6.86 -21.06 -10.88
C ASP A 263 6.03 -19.80 -10.54
N ILE A 264 6.60 -18.62 -10.75
CA ILE A 264 5.92 -17.32 -10.52
C ILE A 264 5.85 -16.54 -11.82
N ASP A 265 4.68 -15.99 -12.14
CA ASP A 265 4.48 -15.08 -13.26
C ASP A 265 3.98 -13.73 -12.76
N LEU A 266 4.82 -12.70 -12.88
CA LEU A 266 4.52 -11.30 -12.57
C LEU A 266 4.45 -10.43 -13.84
N SER A 267 4.41 -11.03 -15.03
CA SER A 267 4.50 -10.33 -16.32
C SER A 267 3.39 -9.29 -16.56
N GLU A 268 2.26 -9.44 -15.88
CA GLU A 268 1.10 -8.54 -15.94
C GLU A 268 0.93 -7.73 -14.64
N CYS A 269 1.98 -7.64 -13.82
CA CYS A 269 1.99 -6.81 -12.62
C CYS A 269 2.61 -5.44 -12.88
N ASN A 270 2.10 -4.44 -12.16
CA ASN A 270 2.76 -3.15 -11.95
C ASN A 270 3.20 -3.07 -10.50
N ILE A 271 4.46 -2.77 -10.26
CA ILE A 271 4.98 -2.55 -8.91
C ILE A 271 4.75 -1.08 -8.55
N VAL A 272 3.94 -0.83 -7.53
CA VAL A 272 3.64 0.52 -7.06
C VAL A 272 4.28 0.77 -5.70
N ALA A 273 4.65 2.02 -5.44
CA ALA A 273 5.25 2.40 -4.17
C ALA A 273 4.30 2.19 -2.99
N GLY A 274 4.88 1.98 -1.81
CA GLY A 274 4.19 1.96 -0.54
C GLY A 274 4.01 0.58 0.07
N ASN A 275 3.76 0.64 1.37
CA ASN A 275 3.45 -0.51 2.21
C ASN A 275 2.03 -0.38 2.77
N GLN A 276 1.15 0.36 2.07
CA GLN A 276 -0.23 0.53 2.51
C GLN A 276 -1.02 -0.74 2.27
N ASN A 277 -1.63 -1.22 3.33
CA ASN A 277 -2.64 -2.26 3.24
C ASN A 277 -3.98 -1.58 2.92
N PRO A 278 -4.64 -1.89 1.80
CA PRO A 278 -5.96 -1.35 1.48
C PRO A 278 -7.03 -1.77 2.51
N TYR A 279 -6.69 -2.70 3.38
CA TYR A 279 -7.48 -3.23 4.47
C TYR A 279 -6.79 -2.94 5.81
N GLU A 280 -6.44 -1.68 6.09
CA GLU A 280 -5.68 -1.22 7.28
C GLU A 280 -6.21 -1.74 8.63
N TYR A 281 -7.47 -2.17 8.64
CA TYR A 281 -8.15 -2.67 9.82
C TYR A 281 -7.71 -4.05 10.28
N PHE A 282 -6.94 -4.77 9.48
CA PHE A 282 -6.61 -6.17 9.78
C PHE A 282 -5.49 -6.36 10.80
N GLY A 283 -4.91 -5.29 11.34
CA GLY A 283 -3.84 -5.39 12.34
C GLY A 283 -2.58 -6.13 11.85
N TRP A 284 -2.44 -6.30 10.56
CA TRP A 284 -1.26 -6.87 9.94
C TRP A 284 -0.21 -5.78 9.86
N HIS A 285 0.55 -5.66 10.95
CA HIS A 285 1.68 -4.76 10.97
C HIS A 285 2.73 -5.27 9.99
N SER A 286 3.11 -4.41 9.05
CA SER A 286 4.32 -4.64 8.27
C SER A 286 5.46 -4.88 9.26
N SER A 287 6.18 -5.99 9.12
CA SER A 287 7.39 -6.15 9.91
C SER A 287 8.32 -4.99 9.57
N LYS A 288 8.90 -4.33 10.57
CA LYS A 288 9.82 -3.17 10.45
C LYS A 288 11.02 -3.39 9.51
N ILE A 289 11.18 -4.59 8.97
CA ILE A 289 12.28 -4.99 8.08
C ILE A 289 12.23 -4.29 6.72
N PHE A 290 11.10 -3.71 6.32
CA PHE A 290 10.88 -3.10 5.02
C PHE A 290 10.32 -1.66 5.11
N GLU A 291 10.66 -0.92 6.18
CA GLU A 291 10.28 0.50 6.32
C GLU A 291 10.96 1.42 5.30
N ASP A 292 11.99 0.93 4.59
CA ASP A 292 12.66 1.68 3.54
C ASP A 292 11.79 1.72 2.28
N VAL A 293 11.61 2.90 1.79
CA VAL A 293 10.81 3.32 0.63
C VAL A 293 10.90 2.30 -0.51
N PHE A 294 9.84 1.50 -0.70
CA PHE A 294 9.69 0.71 -1.93
C PHE A 294 9.50 1.68 -3.10
N MET A 295 10.43 1.61 -4.03
CA MET A 295 10.38 2.42 -5.25
C MET A 295 9.36 1.83 -6.23
N TYR A 296 8.91 2.66 -7.16
CA TYR A 296 8.13 2.18 -8.30
C TYR A 296 9.02 1.31 -9.20
N ASP A 297 8.42 0.27 -9.79
CA ASP A 297 9.07 -0.55 -10.82
C ASP A 297 10.38 -1.23 -10.37
N GLU A 298 10.50 -1.57 -9.07
CA GLU A 298 11.64 -2.28 -8.50
C GLU A 298 11.24 -3.64 -7.92
N ILE A 299 11.98 -4.71 -8.25
CA ILE A 299 11.95 -5.93 -7.42
C ILE A 299 12.70 -5.63 -6.13
N PRO A 300 12.01 -5.65 -4.96
CA PRO A 300 12.61 -5.18 -3.71
C PRO A 300 13.85 -5.97 -3.28
N SER A 301 14.74 -5.28 -2.58
CA SER A 301 15.96 -5.87 -2.04
C SER A 301 15.66 -7.10 -1.18
N GLY A 302 16.32 -8.23 -1.47
CA GLY A 302 16.22 -9.48 -0.72
C GLY A 302 14.88 -10.19 -0.75
N VAL A 303 13.90 -9.76 -1.55
CA VAL A 303 12.53 -10.29 -1.51
C VAL A 303 12.46 -11.80 -1.76
N PHE A 304 13.21 -12.32 -2.70
CA PHE A 304 13.31 -13.77 -2.97
C PHE A 304 14.64 -14.38 -2.49
N SER A 305 15.38 -13.69 -1.63
CA SER A 305 16.64 -14.22 -1.12
C SER A 305 16.41 -15.54 -0.39
N ASN A 306 17.20 -16.57 -0.76
CA ASN A 306 17.08 -17.95 -0.29
C ASN A 306 15.75 -18.66 -0.62
N ALA A 307 15.02 -18.19 -1.63
CA ALA A 307 13.88 -18.94 -2.19
C ALA A 307 14.39 -20.17 -2.96
N THR A 308 14.81 -21.20 -2.21
CA THR A 308 15.50 -22.38 -2.77
C THR A 308 14.63 -23.24 -3.68
N ASN A 309 13.31 -23.12 -3.56
CA ASN A 309 12.29 -23.81 -4.37
C ASN A 309 11.74 -22.95 -5.54
N LEU A 310 12.15 -21.70 -5.67
CA LEU A 310 11.80 -20.86 -6.83
C LEU A 310 12.45 -21.44 -8.08
N LYS A 311 11.63 -22.03 -8.95
CA LYS A 311 12.11 -22.74 -10.17
C LYS A 311 12.20 -21.80 -11.35
N SER A 312 11.21 -20.95 -11.54
CA SER A 312 11.19 -19.90 -12.56
C SER A 312 10.42 -18.67 -12.08
N ILE A 313 10.77 -17.52 -12.61
CA ILE A 313 10.03 -16.28 -12.43
C ILE A 313 10.02 -15.50 -13.73
N ILE A 314 8.84 -14.97 -14.09
CA ILE A 314 8.66 -14.00 -15.16
C ILE A 314 8.48 -12.63 -14.50
N LEU A 315 9.37 -11.71 -14.82
CA LEU A 315 9.38 -10.35 -14.22
C LEU A 315 8.38 -9.41 -14.90
N PRO A 316 7.91 -8.35 -14.21
CA PRO A 316 7.08 -7.31 -14.81
C PRO A 316 7.77 -6.64 -16.01
N LYS A 317 7.00 -6.32 -17.05
CA LYS A 317 7.56 -5.75 -18.30
C LYS A 317 8.13 -4.35 -18.12
N ASN A 318 7.53 -3.55 -17.24
CA ASN A 318 7.92 -2.17 -16.93
C ASN A 318 8.98 -2.06 -15.81
N LEU A 319 9.55 -3.19 -15.39
CA LEU A 319 10.55 -3.23 -14.32
C LEU A 319 11.78 -2.38 -14.69
N LYS A 320 12.22 -1.54 -13.75
CA LYS A 320 13.40 -0.68 -13.89
C LYS A 320 14.60 -1.17 -13.11
N ILE A 321 14.38 -1.74 -11.94
CA ILE A 321 15.46 -2.10 -11.02
C ILE A 321 15.25 -3.52 -10.48
N VAL A 322 16.32 -4.32 -10.52
CA VAL A 322 16.42 -5.55 -9.75
C VAL A 322 17.24 -5.26 -8.50
N GLY A 323 16.58 -5.27 -7.34
CA GLY A 323 17.14 -4.81 -6.07
C GLY A 323 18.30 -5.63 -5.53
N TYR A 324 18.97 -5.09 -4.51
CA TYR A 324 20.10 -5.75 -3.83
C TYR A 324 19.71 -7.12 -3.31
N SER A 325 20.50 -8.17 -3.65
CA SER A 325 20.25 -9.56 -3.23
C SER A 325 18.83 -10.09 -3.51
N ALA A 326 18.08 -9.49 -4.43
CA ALA A 326 16.67 -9.81 -4.69
C ALA A 326 16.43 -11.32 -4.90
N PHE A 327 17.31 -12.01 -5.58
CA PHE A 327 17.26 -13.47 -5.84
C PHE A 327 18.47 -14.23 -5.28
N ALA A 328 19.21 -13.63 -4.33
CA ALA A 328 20.40 -14.31 -3.80
C ALA A 328 20.05 -15.67 -3.20
N GLY A 329 20.79 -16.73 -3.56
CA GLY A 329 20.56 -18.07 -3.04
C GLY A 329 19.34 -18.79 -3.61
N CYS A 330 18.73 -18.34 -4.70
CA CYS A 330 17.68 -19.06 -5.42
C CYS A 330 18.28 -20.29 -6.13
N LYS A 331 18.53 -21.36 -5.36
CA LYS A 331 19.29 -22.53 -5.82
C LYS A 331 18.59 -23.36 -6.91
N SER A 332 17.28 -23.21 -7.10
CA SER A 332 16.50 -23.93 -8.11
C SER A 332 16.25 -23.11 -9.39
N LEU A 333 16.53 -21.81 -9.37
CA LEU A 333 16.32 -20.90 -10.51
C LEU A 333 17.29 -21.27 -11.64
N LYS A 334 16.74 -21.61 -12.81
CA LYS A 334 17.52 -22.06 -13.97
C LYS A 334 17.72 -20.98 -15.02
N THR A 335 16.73 -20.16 -15.23
CA THR A 335 16.72 -19.12 -16.26
C THR A 335 16.14 -17.84 -15.70
N ILE A 336 16.65 -16.72 -16.17
CA ILE A 336 16.07 -15.40 -15.90
C ILE A 336 16.08 -14.57 -17.19
N ASP A 337 14.93 -14.00 -17.52
CA ASP A 337 14.79 -13.05 -18.61
C ASP A 337 14.64 -11.67 -17.98
N ILE A 338 15.60 -10.78 -18.26
CA ILE A 338 15.62 -9.42 -17.75
C ILE A 338 14.84 -8.54 -18.72
N PRO A 339 13.73 -7.91 -18.30
CA PRO A 339 12.90 -7.08 -19.16
C PRO A 339 13.68 -5.94 -19.84
N ALA A 340 13.17 -5.52 -21.01
CA ALA A 340 13.84 -4.52 -21.83
C ALA A 340 14.07 -3.16 -21.15
N ASP A 341 13.20 -2.81 -20.22
CA ASP A 341 13.20 -1.52 -19.52
C ASP A 341 14.08 -1.50 -18.27
N VAL A 342 14.69 -2.63 -17.86
CA VAL A 342 15.55 -2.68 -16.67
C VAL A 342 16.82 -1.85 -16.91
N GLU A 343 17.05 -0.91 -16.04
CA GLU A 343 18.17 0.03 -16.08
C GLU A 343 19.32 -0.43 -15.16
N GLU A 344 18.98 -1.09 -14.04
CA GLU A 344 19.96 -1.50 -13.04
C GLU A 344 19.69 -2.92 -12.50
N ILE A 345 20.76 -3.71 -12.42
CA ILE A 345 20.78 -4.96 -11.65
C ILE A 345 21.72 -4.73 -10.47
N ASN A 346 21.18 -4.61 -9.28
CA ASN A 346 21.93 -4.24 -8.09
C ASN A 346 22.87 -5.34 -7.58
N SER A 347 23.73 -4.98 -6.64
CA SER A 347 24.75 -5.88 -6.09
C SER A 347 24.13 -7.15 -5.52
N LYS A 348 24.76 -8.30 -5.79
CA LYS A 348 24.36 -9.63 -5.35
C LYS A 348 22.97 -10.08 -5.80
N ALA A 349 22.32 -9.41 -6.76
CA ALA A 349 20.96 -9.71 -7.18
C ALA A 349 20.71 -11.22 -7.42
N PHE A 350 21.63 -11.93 -8.07
CA PHE A 350 21.56 -13.38 -8.33
C PHE A 350 22.73 -14.14 -7.71
N TYR A 351 23.30 -13.62 -6.61
CA TYR A 351 24.41 -14.26 -5.91
C TYR A 351 24.05 -15.68 -5.46
N GLY A 352 24.87 -16.66 -5.78
CA GLY A 352 24.67 -18.04 -5.32
C GLY A 352 23.51 -18.81 -6.00
N CYS A 353 22.99 -18.34 -7.12
CA CYS A 353 22.02 -19.07 -7.95
C CYS A 353 22.72 -20.21 -8.72
N ILE A 354 23.04 -21.29 -8.02
CA ILE A 354 23.95 -22.36 -8.50
C ILE A 354 23.44 -23.18 -9.69
N LYS A 355 22.13 -23.10 -10.01
CA LYS A 355 21.52 -23.77 -11.17
C LYS A 355 21.22 -22.83 -12.32
N LEU A 356 21.58 -21.54 -12.21
CA LEU A 356 21.30 -20.54 -13.25
C LEU A 356 22.17 -20.84 -14.49
N GLN A 357 21.54 -21.20 -15.60
CA GLN A 357 22.19 -21.61 -16.86
C GLN A 357 22.00 -20.56 -17.97
N ASP A 358 20.91 -19.79 -17.91
CA ASP A 358 20.60 -18.81 -18.93
C ASP A 358 20.20 -17.48 -18.29
N ILE A 359 20.88 -16.42 -18.68
CA ILE A 359 20.59 -15.03 -18.34
C ILE A 359 20.33 -14.31 -19.65
N LYS A 360 19.08 -13.93 -19.90
CA LYS A 360 18.70 -13.24 -21.12
C LYS A 360 18.69 -11.74 -20.91
N LEU A 361 19.64 -11.05 -21.55
CA LEU A 361 19.75 -9.59 -21.60
C LEU A 361 19.60 -9.07 -23.05
N THR A 362 19.26 -9.95 -24.01
CA THR A 362 19.33 -9.66 -25.45
C THR A 362 18.30 -8.62 -25.92
N SER A 363 17.15 -8.57 -25.29
CA SER A 363 16.11 -7.59 -25.60
C SER A 363 16.26 -6.29 -24.80
N ASN A 364 17.19 -6.26 -23.84
CA ASN A 364 17.36 -5.10 -22.97
C ASN A 364 18.20 -4.02 -23.65
N VAL A 365 17.61 -2.86 -23.82
CA VAL A 365 18.24 -1.67 -24.41
C VAL A 365 18.48 -0.55 -23.39
N SER A 366 18.05 -0.75 -22.16
CA SER A 366 18.07 0.26 -21.09
C SER A 366 19.14 -0.05 -20.02
N LEU A 367 19.65 -1.28 -19.94
CA LEU A 367 20.57 -1.71 -18.88
C LEU A 367 21.88 -0.92 -18.93
N THR A 368 22.15 -0.14 -17.90
CA THR A 368 23.36 0.68 -17.78
C THR A 368 24.29 0.20 -16.68
N SER A 369 23.79 -0.54 -15.69
CA SER A 369 24.57 -0.92 -14.52
C SER A 369 24.31 -2.36 -14.07
N ILE A 370 25.40 -3.10 -13.83
CA ILE A 370 25.41 -4.42 -13.20
C ILE A 370 26.28 -4.31 -11.93
N GLY A 371 25.67 -4.53 -10.77
CA GLY A 371 26.29 -4.32 -9.47
C GLY A 371 27.36 -5.35 -9.07
N ASN A 372 28.01 -5.11 -7.93
CA ASN A 372 29.04 -6.00 -7.39
C ASN A 372 28.46 -7.40 -7.13
N GLN A 373 29.16 -8.45 -7.60
CA GLN A 373 28.80 -9.84 -7.37
C GLN A 373 27.39 -10.21 -7.85
N ALA A 374 26.79 -9.44 -8.77
CA ALA A 374 25.39 -9.59 -9.19
C ALA A 374 25.08 -11.04 -9.66
N PHE A 375 25.99 -11.67 -10.39
CA PHE A 375 25.87 -13.03 -10.92
C PHE A 375 26.99 -13.93 -10.40
N THR A 376 27.56 -13.64 -9.22
CA THR A 376 28.57 -14.53 -8.61
C THR A 376 27.94 -15.85 -8.25
N THR A 377 28.29 -16.91 -8.98
CA THR A 377 27.74 -18.25 -8.82
C THR A 377 28.75 -19.30 -9.29
N LYS A 378 28.49 -20.57 -8.96
CA LYS A 378 29.28 -21.71 -9.47
C LYS A 378 28.60 -22.37 -10.68
N SER A 379 27.70 -21.68 -11.34
CA SER A 379 26.97 -22.20 -12.49
C SER A 379 27.79 -22.12 -13.79
N THR A 380 27.35 -22.87 -14.79
CA THR A 380 27.84 -22.77 -16.17
C THR A 380 26.74 -22.16 -17.03
N LEU A 381 27.02 -20.97 -17.57
CA LEU A 381 26.13 -20.31 -18.52
C LEU A 381 26.47 -20.77 -19.93
N ASN A 382 25.45 -21.16 -20.70
CA ASN A 382 25.63 -21.57 -22.09
C ASN A 382 26.09 -20.37 -22.94
N GLU A 383 25.42 -19.26 -22.78
CA GLU A 383 25.65 -18.01 -23.50
C GLU A 383 25.33 -16.83 -22.62
N LEU A 384 26.09 -15.76 -22.76
CA LEU A 384 25.83 -14.48 -22.09
C LEU A 384 26.13 -13.34 -23.07
N ILE A 385 25.14 -12.49 -23.28
CA ILE A 385 25.27 -11.29 -24.13
C ILE A 385 25.18 -10.06 -23.25
N ILE A 386 26.25 -9.27 -23.19
CA ILE A 386 26.29 -7.99 -22.48
C ILE A 386 26.05 -6.86 -23.49
N PRO A 387 24.94 -6.10 -23.37
CA PRO A 387 24.63 -5.02 -24.29
C PRO A 387 25.61 -3.85 -24.16
N ALA A 388 25.76 -3.08 -25.24
CA ALA A 388 26.65 -1.92 -25.30
C ALA A 388 26.25 -0.79 -24.33
N THR A 389 24.99 -0.78 -23.89
CA THR A 389 24.44 0.20 -22.94
C THR A 389 25.01 0.06 -21.53
N VAL A 390 25.54 -1.12 -21.16
CA VAL A 390 26.17 -1.34 -19.87
C VAL A 390 27.48 -0.57 -19.80
N VAL A 391 27.50 0.49 -18.99
CA VAL A 391 28.68 1.35 -18.77
C VAL A 391 29.28 1.18 -17.37
N ASN A 392 28.52 0.56 -16.46
CA ASN A 392 28.96 0.28 -15.09
C ASN A 392 28.91 -1.22 -14.82
N MET A 393 30.06 -1.83 -14.53
CA MET A 393 30.14 -3.23 -14.12
C MET A 393 30.87 -3.34 -12.79
N GLY A 394 30.17 -3.84 -11.80
CA GLY A 394 30.65 -4.00 -10.44
C GLY A 394 31.78 -5.03 -10.29
N VAL A 395 32.48 -4.95 -9.17
CA VAL A 395 33.53 -5.90 -8.83
C VAL A 395 32.94 -7.31 -8.71
N GLU A 396 33.61 -8.29 -9.33
CA GLU A 396 33.21 -9.70 -9.25
C GLU A 396 31.80 -10.00 -9.78
N ALA A 397 31.25 -9.17 -10.67
CA ALA A 397 29.88 -9.31 -11.17
C ALA A 397 29.57 -10.75 -11.63
N PHE A 398 30.53 -11.43 -12.24
CA PHE A 398 30.41 -12.82 -12.75
C PHE A 398 31.46 -13.77 -12.12
N LEU A 399 31.93 -13.49 -10.90
CA LEU A 399 32.91 -14.35 -10.24
C LEU A 399 32.38 -15.78 -10.09
N GLY A 400 33.22 -16.75 -10.46
CA GLY A 400 32.91 -18.18 -10.36
C GLY A 400 32.02 -18.73 -11.48
N CYS A 401 31.36 -17.87 -12.27
CA CYS A 401 30.65 -18.32 -13.47
C CYS A 401 31.61 -18.89 -14.50
N SER A 402 31.28 -20.01 -15.09
CA SER A 402 31.83 -20.47 -16.37
C SER A 402 30.85 -20.03 -17.46
N VAL A 403 31.35 -19.44 -18.56
CA VAL A 403 30.52 -18.99 -19.68
C VAL A 403 31.07 -19.66 -20.94
N SER A 404 30.25 -20.39 -21.70
CA SER A 404 30.73 -21.03 -22.91
C SER A 404 30.90 -20.05 -24.08
N LYS A 405 29.95 -19.10 -24.20
CA LYS A 405 29.98 -18.05 -25.21
C LYS A 405 29.68 -16.71 -24.54
N LEU A 406 30.62 -15.78 -24.55
CA LEU A 406 30.47 -14.45 -24.02
C LEU A 406 30.46 -13.43 -25.16
N HIS A 407 29.35 -12.74 -25.35
CA HIS A 407 29.20 -11.71 -26.37
C HIS A 407 29.25 -10.34 -25.71
N LEU A 408 30.18 -9.52 -26.10
CA LEU A 408 30.33 -8.14 -25.64
C LEU A 408 30.01 -7.21 -26.81
N LYS A 409 29.09 -6.29 -26.61
CA LYS A 409 28.67 -5.35 -27.67
C LYS A 409 29.36 -3.99 -27.60
N TRP A 410 30.44 -3.86 -26.80
CA TRP A 410 31.24 -2.63 -26.69
C TRP A 410 32.23 -2.49 -27.83
N LEU A 411 32.26 -1.32 -28.46
CA LEU A 411 33.29 -0.97 -29.43
C LEU A 411 34.63 -0.69 -28.73
N GLU A 412 34.59 -0.16 -27.51
CA GLU A 412 35.70 0.00 -26.60
C GLU A 412 35.47 -0.82 -25.35
N PRO A 413 36.32 -1.80 -25.00
CA PRO A 413 36.13 -2.68 -23.88
C PRO A 413 36.16 -1.95 -22.54
N LEU A 414 35.16 -2.18 -21.69
CA LEU A 414 35.18 -1.66 -20.31
C LEU A 414 36.36 -2.24 -19.53
N GLU A 415 37.05 -1.41 -18.76
CA GLU A 415 38.00 -1.88 -17.78
C GLU A 415 37.28 -2.51 -16.58
N ILE A 416 37.29 -3.83 -16.48
CA ILE A 416 36.72 -4.54 -15.36
C ILE A 416 37.82 -5.22 -14.53
N ARG A 417 37.59 -5.38 -13.22
CA ARG A 417 38.61 -5.96 -12.33
C ARG A 417 38.71 -7.47 -12.46
N ILE A 418 37.57 -8.18 -12.64
CA ILE A 418 37.51 -9.63 -12.71
C ILE A 418 36.55 -10.05 -13.81
N VAL A 419 37.03 -10.89 -14.73
CA VAL A 419 36.21 -11.52 -15.77
C VAL A 419 35.67 -12.87 -15.30
N PRO A 420 34.63 -13.44 -15.96
CA PRO A 420 34.24 -14.85 -15.81
C PRO A 420 35.42 -15.81 -16.01
N LYS A 421 35.24 -17.07 -15.66
CA LYS A 421 36.24 -18.09 -15.99
C LYS A 421 36.46 -18.13 -17.49
N VAL A 422 37.72 -17.99 -17.91
CA VAL A 422 38.09 -17.88 -19.32
C VAL A 422 38.35 -19.23 -19.98
N GLU A 423 38.55 -20.26 -19.17
CA GLU A 423 38.82 -21.64 -19.67
C GLU A 423 37.59 -22.17 -20.41
N GLY A 424 37.79 -22.52 -21.70
CA GLY A 424 36.72 -23.03 -22.56
C GLY A 424 35.70 -21.96 -23.03
N CYS A 425 35.92 -20.69 -22.71
CA CYS A 425 35.05 -19.59 -23.13
C CYS A 425 35.49 -19.01 -24.47
N THR A 426 34.57 -18.86 -25.41
CA THR A 426 34.75 -18.07 -26.63
C THR A 426 34.22 -16.65 -26.38
N LEU A 427 35.08 -15.67 -26.58
CA LEU A 427 34.72 -14.25 -26.49
C LEU A 427 34.35 -13.72 -27.87
N TYR A 428 33.12 -13.26 -28.02
CA TYR A 428 32.64 -12.59 -29.22
C TYR A 428 32.64 -11.09 -29.02
N VAL A 429 33.19 -10.35 -29.97
CA VAL A 429 33.36 -8.90 -29.90
C VAL A 429 32.94 -8.24 -31.22
N PRO A 430 32.60 -6.95 -31.25
CA PRO A 430 32.21 -6.27 -32.47
C PRO A 430 33.32 -6.30 -33.54
N GLN A 431 32.92 -6.30 -34.80
CA GLN A 431 33.81 -6.32 -35.95
C GLN A 431 34.87 -5.22 -35.86
N GLY A 432 36.15 -5.55 -36.05
CA GLY A 432 37.29 -4.64 -36.01
C GLY A 432 37.83 -4.36 -34.60
N THR A 433 37.28 -4.95 -33.53
CA THR A 433 37.66 -4.63 -32.14
C THR A 433 38.54 -5.71 -31.47
N ALA A 434 38.74 -6.90 -32.06
CA ALA A 434 39.49 -7.97 -31.40
C ALA A 434 40.90 -7.57 -30.96
N ALA A 435 41.58 -6.72 -31.74
CA ALA A 435 42.92 -6.26 -31.42
C ALA A 435 42.97 -5.42 -30.12
N ILE A 436 41.95 -4.61 -29.86
CA ILE A 436 41.88 -3.76 -28.63
C ILE A 436 41.51 -4.65 -27.42
N TYR A 437 40.59 -5.62 -27.58
CA TYR A 437 40.24 -6.56 -26.51
C TYR A 437 41.47 -7.41 -26.09
N ARG A 438 42.29 -7.88 -27.03
CA ARG A 438 43.51 -8.65 -26.73
C ARG A 438 44.57 -7.83 -25.99
N LYS A 439 44.51 -6.49 -26.03
CA LYS A 439 45.43 -5.58 -25.33
C LYS A 439 44.86 -5.08 -24.01
N THR A 440 43.54 -5.12 -23.81
CA THR A 440 42.91 -4.57 -22.61
C THR A 440 43.04 -5.53 -21.45
N ARG A 441 43.43 -5.00 -20.29
CA ARG A 441 43.60 -5.79 -19.05
C ARG A 441 42.36 -6.65 -18.76
N ASN A 442 42.61 -7.89 -18.34
CA ASN A 442 41.63 -8.95 -18.07
C ASN A 442 40.94 -9.54 -19.32
N TRP A 443 40.59 -8.75 -20.33
CA TRP A 443 40.06 -9.29 -21.59
C TRP A 443 41.13 -10.04 -22.39
N SER A 444 42.41 -9.63 -22.26
CA SER A 444 43.57 -10.29 -22.83
C SER A 444 43.77 -11.73 -22.36
N LYS A 445 43.06 -12.19 -21.34
CA LYS A 445 43.11 -13.56 -20.83
C LYS A 445 42.34 -14.55 -21.68
N PHE A 446 41.45 -14.08 -22.58
CA PHE A 446 40.68 -14.94 -23.45
C PHE A 446 41.55 -15.38 -24.65
N SER A 447 41.74 -16.69 -24.76
CA SER A 447 42.53 -17.26 -25.88
C SER A 447 41.78 -17.28 -27.20
N ASN A 448 40.45 -17.45 -27.13
CA ASN A 448 39.57 -17.51 -28.31
C ASN A 448 38.70 -16.24 -28.38
N VAL A 449 39.09 -15.33 -29.32
CA VAL A 449 38.35 -14.07 -29.54
C VAL A 449 37.93 -14.00 -30.99
N ILE A 450 36.63 -13.94 -31.23
CA ILE A 450 35.97 -13.93 -32.55
C ILE A 450 35.27 -12.58 -32.73
N GLU A 451 35.38 -12.02 -33.90
CA GLU A 451 34.63 -10.80 -34.30
C GLU A 451 33.29 -11.20 -34.95
N GLU A 452 32.21 -10.52 -34.58
CA GLU A 452 30.85 -10.74 -35.08
C GLU A 452 30.13 -9.46 -35.51
#